data_106d40625c62c10178224c0704148e95
#
_entry.id   106d40625c62c10178224c0704148e95
#
_cell.length_a   1.000
_cell.length_b   1.000
_cell.length_c   1.000
_cell.angle_alpha   90.00
_cell.angle_beta   90.00
_cell.angle_gamma   90.00
#
_symmetry.space_group_name_H-M   'P 1'
#
loop_
_entity.id
_entity.type
_entity.pdbx_description
1 polymer ?
#
loop_
_entity_poly.entity_id
_entity_poly.type
_entity_poly.pdbx_seq_one_letter_code
_entity_poly.pdbx_strand_id
1 'polypeptide(L)'
;MITAETILTRKSVRSYDGRPIEPEALEKVKAFAAKVEDPFGIPVTFVFLDAKEHGLSSPVLTGEPLYVAGKVAKVPYGDVAFGFAMEQLLLYAWSLGLGSVWIGGTMKRELFQQAAGLGAEERMPCISPLGYPAAKRSLRETVLRKGCGADSRLSGEKLFFREDFDTPLAGKALEPWGDLLELVRWAPSAVNKQPWRLVLRDGLFHFYLRHDKGYIGEAVGDLQKIDMGIALSHFVLAARIKGLEPTVTIIDPAIPAPPGMEYIATVELS
;
A
#
# COMPACT_ATOMS: atom_id res chain seq x y z
N MET A 1 -17.47 2.17 1.39
CA MET A 1 -16.94 0.97 2.11
C MET A 1 -15.97 0.24 1.19
N ILE A 2 -14.85 -0.24 1.70
CA ILE A 2 -13.90 -1.04 0.90
C ILE A 2 -14.45 -2.46 0.74
N THR A 3 -14.49 -2.95 -0.50
CA THR A 3 -14.99 -4.28 -0.88
C THR A 3 -13.92 -5.05 -1.65
N ALA A 4 -14.12 -6.35 -1.89
CA ALA A 4 -13.25 -7.14 -2.75
C ALA A 4 -13.13 -6.52 -4.16
N GLU A 5 -14.23 -6.03 -4.71
CA GLU A 5 -14.24 -5.32 -6.00
C GLU A 5 -13.39 -4.05 -5.96
N THR A 6 -13.42 -3.28 -4.86
CA THR A 6 -12.56 -2.11 -4.67
C THR A 6 -11.09 -2.49 -4.81
N ILE A 7 -10.68 -3.57 -4.14
CA ILE A 7 -9.29 -4.06 -4.17
C ILE A 7 -8.89 -4.53 -5.57
N LEU A 8 -9.74 -5.33 -6.21
CA LEU A 8 -9.45 -5.92 -7.52
C LEU A 8 -9.46 -4.90 -8.66
N THR A 9 -10.29 -3.85 -8.55
CA THR A 9 -10.43 -2.84 -9.62
C THR A 9 -9.52 -1.64 -9.45
N ARG A 10 -8.95 -1.41 -8.24
CA ARG A 10 -8.04 -0.30 -8.00
C ARG A 10 -6.81 -0.38 -8.91
N LYS A 11 -6.51 0.72 -9.53
CA LYS A 11 -5.36 0.86 -10.42
C LYS A 11 -4.67 2.20 -10.22
N SER A 12 -3.39 2.26 -10.51
CA SER A 12 -2.64 3.52 -10.54
C SER A 12 -3.20 4.45 -11.62
N VAL A 13 -3.59 5.66 -11.22
CA VAL A 13 -4.09 6.73 -12.09
C VAL A 13 -3.06 7.85 -12.11
N ARG A 14 -2.65 8.27 -13.30
CA ARG A 14 -1.67 9.34 -13.50
C ARG A 14 -2.20 10.47 -14.38
N SER A 15 -3.40 10.30 -14.95
CA SER A 15 -4.08 11.31 -15.76
C SER A 15 -5.45 11.61 -15.13
N TYR A 16 -5.64 12.85 -14.76
CA TYR A 16 -6.83 13.35 -14.09
C TYR A 16 -7.57 14.35 -14.99
N ASP A 17 -8.87 14.54 -14.76
CA ASP A 17 -9.70 15.44 -15.58
C ASP A 17 -9.57 16.91 -15.17
N GLY A 18 -8.85 17.21 -14.10
CA GLY A 18 -8.54 18.56 -13.61
C GLY A 18 -9.66 19.23 -12.82
N ARG A 19 -10.84 18.63 -12.72
CA ARG A 19 -11.92 19.19 -11.91
C ARG A 19 -11.62 19.05 -10.41
N PRO A 20 -12.07 19.99 -9.57
CA PRO A 20 -12.01 19.87 -8.13
C PRO A 20 -12.72 18.60 -7.64
N ILE A 21 -12.23 18.02 -6.54
CA ILE A 21 -12.94 16.96 -5.86
C ILE A 21 -14.19 17.54 -5.20
N GLU A 22 -15.33 16.86 -5.38
CA GLU A 22 -16.57 17.25 -4.73
C GLU A 22 -16.39 17.37 -3.21
N PRO A 23 -16.85 18.48 -2.58
CA PRO A 23 -16.61 18.73 -1.14
C PRO A 23 -17.04 17.57 -0.25
N GLU A 24 -18.18 16.96 -0.54
CA GLU A 24 -18.66 15.80 0.23
C GLU A 24 -17.74 14.57 0.12
N ALA A 25 -17.19 14.31 -1.06
CA ALA A 25 -16.26 13.22 -1.27
C ALA A 25 -14.92 13.48 -0.54
N LEU A 26 -14.42 14.72 -0.60
CA LEU A 26 -13.20 15.11 0.09
C LEU A 26 -13.35 15.01 1.62
N GLU A 27 -14.46 15.48 2.17
CA GLU A 27 -14.73 15.38 3.61
C GLU A 27 -14.86 13.91 4.07
N LYS A 28 -15.46 13.02 3.26
CA LYS A 28 -15.49 11.58 3.54
C LYS A 28 -14.08 10.99 3.58
N VAL A 29 -13.21 11.37 2.65
CA VAL A 29 -11.81 10.91 2.62
C VAL A 29 -11.04 11.41 3.83
N LYS A 30 -11.17 12.69 4.18
CA LYS A 30 -10.53 13.28 5.38
C LYS A 30 -11.04 12.63 6.68
N ALA A 31 -12.34 12.42 6.79
CA ALA A 31 -12.93 11.75 7.95
C ALA A 31 -12.48 10.29 8.09
N PHE A 32 -12.27 9.60 6.96
CA PHE A 32 -11.69 8.27 6.96
C PHE A 32 -10.20 8.32 7.39
N ALA A 33 -9.41 9.23 6.81
CA ALA A 33 -8.00 9.42 7.14
C ALA A 33 -7.75 9.65 8.64
N ALA A 34 -8.66 10.39 9.31
CA ALA A 34 -8.57 10.67 10.74
C ALA A 34 -8.86 9.45 11.65
N LYS A 35 -9.38 8.36 11.08
CA LYS A 35 -9.79 7.14 11.81
C LYS A 35 -9.00 5.90 11.39
N VAL A 36 -8.10 6.02 10.42
CA VAL A 36 -7.26 4.89 10.01
C VAL A 36 -6.27 4.59 11.11
N GLU A 37 -6.36 3.38 11.63
CA GLU A 37 -5.44 2.84 12.62
C GLU A 37 -4.60 1.73 11.98
N ASP A 38 -3.36 1.60 12.41
CA ASP A 38 -2.48 0.51 12.03
C ASP A 38 -2.34 -0.50 13.19
N PRO A 39 -2.00 -1.75 12.92
CA PRO A 39 -1.93 -2.78 13.95
C PRO A 39 -0.73 -2.64 14.90
N PHE A 40 0.18 -1.70 14.65
CA PHE A 40 1.39 -1.47 15.45
C PHE A 40 1.24 -0.29 16.42
N GLY A 41 0.12 0.44 16.37
CA GLY A 41 -0.13 1.62 17.19
C GLY A 41 0.77 2.81 16.86
N ILE A 42 1.25 2.91 15.61
CA ILE A 42 2.11 3.99 15.13
C ILE A 42 1.30 4.96 14.28
N PRO A 43 0.95 6.15 14.77
CA PRO A 43 0.09 7.07 14.06
C PRO A 43 0.69 7.53 12.73
N VAL A 44 -0.12 7.50 11.67
CA VAL A 44 0.20 8.10 10.38
C VAL A 44 -0.67 9.34 10.20
N THR A 45 -0.03 10.50 10.07
CA THR A 45 -0.71 11.78 9.85
C THR A 45 -0.85 12.05 8.36
N PHE A 46 -2.07 12.27 7.89
CA PHE A 46 -2.35 12.62 6.50
C PHE A 46 -2.59 14.12 6.34
N VAL A 47 -1.88 14.73 5.39
CA VAL A 47 -2.03 16.15 5.02
C VAL A 47 -2.53 16.22 3.59
N PHE A 48 -3.63 16.95 3.39
CA PHE A 48 -4.23 17.16 2.08
C PHE A 48 -3.77 18.53 1.54
N LEU A 49 -3.12 18.51 0.39
CA LEU A 49 -2.42 19.66 -0.19
C LEU A 49 -3.02 19.99 -1.55
N ASP A 50 -3.63 21.15 -1.69
CA ASP A 50 -4.06 21.64 -2.99
C ASP A 50 -2.83 21.84 -3.90
N ALA A 51 -2.87 21.24 -5.09
CA ALA A 51 -1.73 21.24 -6.00
C ALA A 51 -1.37 22.65 -6.49
N LYS A 52 -2.38 23.48 -6.76
CA LYS A 52 -2.21 24.82 -7.31
C LYS A 52 -1.80 25.81 -6.21
N GLU A 53 -2.45 25.76 -5.05
CA GLU A 53 -2.16 26.64 -3.91
C GLU A 53 -0.71 26.50 -3.45
N HIS A 54 -0.21 25.26 -3.37
CA HIS A 54 1.17 24.97 -2.93
C HIS A 54 2.20 24.88 -4.08
N GLY A 55 1.79 25.07 -5.33
CA GLY A 55 2.68 24.96 -6.49
C GLY A 55 3.29 23.56 -6.67
N LEU A 56 2.55 22.52 -6.26
CA LEU A 56 3.01 21.13 -6.27
C LEU A 56 2.74 20.44 -7.61
N SER A 57 3.67 19.64 -8.05
CA SER A 57 3.51 18.83 -9.27
C SER A 57 4.45 17.61 -9.27
N SER A 58 4.13 16.67 -10.14
CA SER A 58 5.01 15.54 -10.45
C SER A 58 5.12 15.36 -11.96
N PRO A 59 6.33 15.12 -12.52
CA PRO A 59 6.52 14.99 -13.96
C PRO A 59 5.82 13.76 -14.57
N VAL A 60 5.32 12.85 -13.75
CA VAL A 60 4.61 11.63 -14.18
C VAL A 60 3.09 11.75 -14.09
N LEU A 61 2.58 12.92 -13.71
CA LEU A 61 1.15 13.19 -13.52
C LEU A 61 0.65 14.27 -14.48
N THR A 62 -0.65 14.36 -14.64
CA THR A 62 -1.33 15.40 -15.42
C THR A 62 -2.73 15.65 -14.87
N GLY A 63 -3.04 16.91 -14.54
CA GLY A 63 -4.38 17.35 -14.18
C GLY A 63 -4.81 17.01 -12.74
N GLU A 64 -3.90 16.63 -11.88
CA GLU A 64 -4.19 16.33 -10.47
C GLU A 64 -4.54 17.60 -9.69
N PRO A 65 -5.70 17.65 -9.01
CA PRO A 65 -6.11 18.84 -8.25
C PRO A 65 -5.56 18.86 -6.82
N LEU A 66 -5.33 17.69 -6.25
CA LEU A 66 -4.99 17.50 -4.83
C LEU A 66 -3.92 16.43 -4.65
N TYR A 67 -3.13 16.58 -3.59
CA TYR A 67 -2.24 15.52 -3.09
C TYR A 67 -2.57 15.16 -1.66
N VAL A 68 -2.36 13.91 -1.31
CA VAL A 68 -2.26 13.46 0.08
C VAL A 68 -0.81 13.09 0.37
N ALA A 69 -0.26 13.69 1.41
CA ALA A 69 1.04 13.37 1.97
C ALA A 69 0.86 12.67 3.32
N GLY A 70 1.44 11.49 3.50
CA GLY A 70 1.42 10.81 4.78
C GLY A 70 2.74 11.03 5.52
N LYS A 71 2.66 11.31 6.82
CA LYS A 71 3.82 11.46 7.71
C LYS A 71 3.78 10.40 8.79
N VAL A 72 4.94 9.84 9.12
CA VAL A 72 5.11 8.83 10.16
C VAL A 72 6.41 9.06 10.93
N ALA A 73 6.43 8.72 12.21
CA ALA A 73 7.64 8.79 13.03
C ALA A 73 8.75 7.87 12.49
N LYS A 74 10.01 8.27 12.66
CA LYS A 74 11.22 7.47 12.32
C LYS A 74 11.48 6.41 13.39
N VAL A 75 10.58 5.46 13.53
CA VAL A 75 10.63 4.37 14.53
C VAL A 75 10.59 3.00 13.85
N PRO A 76 11.00 1.92 14.55
CA PRO A 76 10.78 0.56 14.05
C PRO A 76 9.30 0.36 13.65
N TYR A 77 9.04 -0.37 12.57
CA TYR A 77 7.71 -0.57 11.97
C TYR A 77 7.02 0.68 11.42
N GLY A 78 7.59 1.89 11.53
CA GLY A 78 6.99 3.11 10.98
C GLY A 78 6.71 3.01 9.48
N ASP A 79 7.62 2.42 8.69
CA ASP A 79 7.42 2.24 7.25
C ASP A 79 6.31 1.22 6.94
N VAL A 80 6.17 0.16 7.75
CA VAL A 80 5.09 -0.83 7.63
C VAL A 80 3.74 -0.20 7.97
N ALA A 81 3.67 0.52 9.09
CA ALA A 81 2.48 1.26 9.53
C ALA A 81 2.04 2.29 8.48
N PHE A 82 2.99 3.03 7.90
CA PHE A 82 2.73 3.96 6.82
C PHE A 82 2.09 3.28 5.60
N GLY A 83 2.68 2.17 5.14
CA GLY A 83 2.17 1.40 4.01
C GLY A 83 0.75 0.89 4.27
N PHE A 84 0.53 0.36 5.47
CA PHE A 84 -0.76 -0.16 5.92
C PHE A 84 -1.85 0.93 5.91
N ALA A 85 -1.60 2.06 6.56
CA ALA A 85 -2.59 3.12 6.70
C ALA A 85 -2.87 3.85 5.37
N MET A 86 -1.82 4.17 4.62
CA MET A 86 -1.95 4.89 3.35
C MET A 86 -2.72 4.05 2.31
N GLU A 87 -2.50 2.73 2.23
CA GLU A 87 -3.23 1.88 1.28
C GLU A 87 -4.73 1.83 1.61
N GLN A 88 -5.11 1.75 2.88
CA GLN A 88 -6.53 1.82 3.26
C GLN A 88 -7.17 3.13 2.80
N LEU A 89 -6.47 4.26 2.99
CA LEU A 89 -6.95 5.56 2.52
C LEU A 89 -7.12 5.60 1.01
N LEU A 90 -6.16 5.06 0.25
CA LEU A 90 -6.21 5.04 -1.22
C LEU A 90 -7.30 4.10 -1.75
N LEU A 91 -7.51 2.95 -1.10
CA LEU A 91 -8.63 2.05 -1.42
C LEU A 91 -9.99 2.69 -1.11
N TYR A 92 -10.08 3.39 0.03
CA TYR A 92 -11.31 4.12 0.36
C TYR A 92 -11.59 5.25 -0.64
N ALA A 93 -10.58 6.03 -1.02
CA ALA A 93 -10.71 7.05 -2.06
C ALA A 93 -11.17 6.45 -3.41
N TRP A 94 -10.61 5.29 -3.78
CA TRP A 94 -11.06 4.55 -4.98
C TRP A 94 -12.53 4.14 -4.91
N SER A 95 -13.03 3.71 -3.74
CA SER A 95 -14.44 3.37 -3.55
C SER A 95 -15.39 4.57 -3.72
N LEU A 96 -14.86 5.79 -3.68
CA LEU A 96 -15.57 7.04 -3.96
C LEU A 96 -15.34 7.57 -5.38
N GLY A 97 -14.69 6.79 -6.26
CA GLY A 97 -14.39 7.17 -7.64
C GLY A 97 -13.14 8.05 -7.82
N LEU A 98 -12.34 8.23 -6.77
CA LEU A 98 -11.12 9.04 -6.83
C LEU A 98 -9.92 8.15 -7.20
N GLY A 99 -9.22 8.52 -8.26
CA GLY A 99 -7.98 7.90 -8.69
C GLY A 99 -6.79 8.32 -7.82
N SER A 100 -5.82 7.43 -7.70
CA SER A 100 -4.59 7.63 -6.91
C SER A 100 -3.41 6.86 -7.52
N VAL A 101 -2.20 7.20 -7.10
CA VAL A 101 -0.98 6.42 -7.38
C VAL A 101 0.09 6.70 -6.32
N TRP A 102 0.82 5.68 -5.92
CA TRP A 102 1.97 5.83 -5.03
C TRP A 102 3.14 6.54 -5.73
N ILE A 103 3.61 7.65 -5.18
CA ILE A 103 4.75 8.43 -5.66
C ILE A 103 5.80 8.51 -4.56
N GLY A 104 6.92 7.80 -4.72
CA GLY A 104 8.03 7.80 -3.77
C GLY A 104 9.27 8.58 -4.25
N GLY A 105 9.48 8.69 -5.57
CA GLY A 105 10.72 9.25 -6.12
C GLY A 105 10.55 10.35 -7.18
N THR A 106 9.40 10.41 -7.85
CA THR A 106 9.17 11.35 -8.98
C THR A 106 8.46 12.63 -8.53
N MET A 107 9.03 13.33 -7.53
CA MET A 107 8.50 14.61 -7.00
C MET A 107 9.65 15.49 -6.51
N LYS A 108 9.41 16.78 -6.41
CA LYS A 108 10.30 17.73 -5.70
C LYS A 108 10.03 17.60 -4.19
N ARG A 109 10.68 16.64 -3.57
CA ARG A 109 10.40 16.18 -2.19
C ARG A 109 10.36 17.31 -1.19
N GLU A 110 11.31 18.24 -1.25
CA GLU A 110 11.45 19.35 -0.30
C GLU A 110 10.20 20.25 -0.29
N LEU A 111 9.59 20.49 -1.46
CA LEU A 111 8.37 21.30 -1.55
C LEU A 111 7.19 20.61 -0.87
N PHE A 112 7.05 19.30 -1.06
CA PHE A 112 6.00 18.52 -0.40
C PHE A 112 6.24 18.40 1.11
N GLN A 113 7.48 18.24 1.56
CA GLN A 113 7.84 18.21 2.98
C GLN A 113 7.53 19.54 3.66
N GLN A 114 7.86 20.66 3.02
CA GLN A 114 7.56 21.99 3.51
C GLN A 114 6.05 22.21 3.58
N ALA A 115 5.30 21.92 2.51
CA ALA A 115 3.85 22.08 2.47
C ALA A 115 3.14 21.19 3.51
N ALA A 116 3.64 19.99 3.75
CA ALA A 116 3.10 19.07 4.74
C ALA A 116 3.51 19.39 6.19
N GLY A 117 4.41 20.36 6.41
CA GLY A 117 4.94 20.67 7.74
C GLY A 117 5.64 19.47 8.37
N LEU A 118 6.61 18.87 7.64
CA LEU A 118 7.32 17.68 8.11
C LEU A 118 8.21 18.02 9.32
N GLY A 119 8.01 17.30 10.42
CA GLY A 119 8.85 17.41 11.63
C GLY A 119 10.20 16.70 11.51
N ALA A 120 11.16 17.05 12.36
CA ALA A 120 12.51 16.49 12.33
C ALA A 120 12.53 14.96 12.57
N GLU A 121 11.66 14.48 13.48
CA GLU A 121 11.54 13.06 13.82
C GLU A 121 10.51 12.31 12.95
N GLU A 122 10.00 13.00 11.93
CA GLU A 122 9.05 12.41 10.98
C GLU A 122 9.71 12.09 9.66
N ARG A 123 9.09 11.16 8.95
CA ARG A 123 9.38 10.80 7.56
C ARG A 123 8.12 10.94 6.72
N MET A 124 8.27 11.40 5.48
CA MET A 124 7.24 11.39 4.45
C MET A 124 7.71 10.48 3.29
N PRO A 125 7.47 9.16 3.38
CA PRO A 125 8.03 8.22 2.40
C PRO A 125 7.50 8.44 0.99
N CYS A 126 6.19 8.56 0.88
CA CYS A 126 5.46 8.71 -0.38
C CYS A 126 4.35 9.75 -0.24
N ILE A 127 3.90 10.22 -1.40
CA ILE A 127 2.66 10.98 -1.58
C ILE A 127 1.75 10.25 -2.56
N SER A 128 0.49 10.65 -2.62
CA SER A 128 -0.40 10.25 -3.70
C SER A 128 -1.20 11.45 -4.20
N PRO A 129 -1.35 11.65 -5.52
CA PRO A 129 -2.39 12.54 -6.03
C PRO A 129 -3.76 11.92 -5.74
N LEU A 130 -4.77 12.77 -5.63
CA LEU A 130 -6.19 12.40 -5.58
C LEU A 130 -6.96 13.27 -6.58
N GLY A 131 -7.88 12.66 -7.30
CA GLY A 131 -8.74 13.34 -8.26
C GLY A 131 -9.54 12.36 -9.10
N TYR A 132 -10.42 12.88 -9.94
CA TYR A 132 -11.20 12.04 -10.86
C TYR A 132 -10.33 11.61 -12.05
N PRO A 133 -10.30 10.30 -12.38
CA PRO A 133 -9.53 9.81 -13.52
C PRO A 133 -10.02 10.45 -14.83
N ALA A 134 -9.09 10.86 -15.69
CA ALA A 134 -9.42 11.29 -17.05
C ALA A 134 -10.04 10.15 -17.85
N ALA A 135 -10.98 10.46 -18.77
CA ALA A 135 -11.62 9.49 -19.62
C ALA A 135 -10.63 8.71 -20.52
N LYS A 136 -9.52 9.38 -20.90
CA LYS A 136 -8.42 8.76 -21.68
C LYS A 136 -7.11 8.87 -20.91
N ARG A 137 -6.37 7.78 -20.88
CA ARG A 137 -4.99 7.76 -20.34
C ARG A 137 -4.05 8.52 -21.26
N SER A 138 -3.06 9.18 -20.68
CA SER A 138 -1.97 9.76 -21.46
C SER A 138 -1.07 8.65 -22.05
N LEU A 139 -0.38 8.95 -23.17
CA LEU A 139 0.61 8.03 -23.74
C LEU A 139 1.71 7.70 -22.72
N ARG A 140 2.13 8.68 -21.93
CA ARG A 140 3.14 8.53 -20.87
C ARG A 140 2.67 7.52 -19.80
N GLU A 141 1.43 7.62 -19.33
CA GLU A 141 0.85 6.66 -18.39
C GLU A 141 0.84 5.25 -18.95
N THR A 142 0.48 5.09 -20.22
CA THR A 142 0.46 3.79 -20.90
C THR A 142 1.85 3.15 -20.93
N VAL A 143 2.89 3.93 -21.27
CA VAL A 143 4.28 3.46 -21.32
C VAL A 143 4.78 3.08 -19.92
N LEU A 144 4.53 3.92 -18.90
CA LEU A 144 4.93 3.64 -17.52
C LEU A 144 4.28 2.36 -16.98
N ARG A 145 2.98 2.17 -17.20
CA ARG A 145 2.28 0.95 -16.78
C ARG A 145 2.86 -0.31 -17.41
N LYS A 146 3.14 -0.26 -18.72
CA LYS A 146 3.75 -1.38 -19.44
C LYS A 146 5.16 -1.66 -18.93
N GLY A 147 5.97 -0.64 -18.71
CA GLY A 147 7.33 -0.76 -18.20
C GLY A 147 7.44 -1.39 -16.82
N CYS A 148 6.48 -1.10 -15.93
CA CYS A 148 6.41 -1.68 -14.58
C CYS A 148 5.65 -3.00 -14.52
N GLY A 149 5.13 -3.52 -15.63
CA GLY A 149 4.27 -4.72 -15.59
C GLY A 149 3.05 -4.55 -14.68
N ALA A 150 2.44 -3.35 -14.66
CA ALA A 150 1.44 -2.96 -13.67
C ALA A 150 0.19 -3.85 -13.60
N ASP A 151 -0.08 -4.59 -14.66
CA ASP A 151 -1.23 -5.49 -14.77
C ASP A 151 -0.84 -6.97 -14.57
N SER A 152 0.44 -7.26 -14.26
CA SER A 152 0.92 -8.61 -13.95
C SER A 152 1.05 -8.84 -12.45
N ARG A 153 0.95 -10.11 -12.03
CA ARG A 153 1.20 -10.53 -10.65
C ARG A 153 1.97 -11.84 -10.64
N LEU A 154 2.82 -12.01 -9.63
CA LEU A 154 3.44 -13.31 -9.38
C LEU A 154 2.37 -14.37 -9.11
N SER A 155 2.65 -15.62 -9.45
CA SER A 155 1.74 -16.72 -9.11
C SER A 155 1.68 -16.91 -7.59
N GLY A 156 0.54 -17.43 -7.09
CA GLY A 156 0.37 -17.71 -5.66
C GLY A 156 1.46 -18.62 -5.10
N GLU A 157 1.91 -19.61 -5.89
CA GLU A 157 2.98 -20.55 -5.52
C GLU A 157 4.33 -19.88 -5.22
N LYS A 158 4.55 -18.66 -5.72
CA LYS A 158 5.76 -17.86 -5.45
C LYS A 158 5.61 -16.94 -4.25
N LEU A 159 4.39 -16.75 -3.77
CA LEU A 159 4.06 -15.80 -2.71
C LEU A 159 3.59 -16.47 -1.43
N PHE A 160 2.90 -17.61 -1.52
CA PHE A 160 2.19 -18.25 -0.43
C PHE A 160 2.69 -19.67 -0.22
N PHE A 161 3.04 -20.01 1.01
CA PHE A 161 3.68 -21.26 1.41
C PHE A 161 2.95 -21.87 2.59
N ARG A 162 3.22 -23.16 2.84
CA ARG A 162 2.70 -23.91 3.96
C ARG A 162 3.84 -24.54 4.74
N GLU A 163 3.83 -24.40 6.06
CA GLU A 163 4.81 -24.91 7.02
C GLU A 163 6.22 -24.29 6.90
N ASP A 164 6.73 -24.16 5.68
CA ASP A 164 8.07 -23.65 5.34
C ASP A 164 8.06 -22.89 3.99
N PHE A 165 9.24 -22.49 3.51
CA PHE A 165 9.38 -21.79 2.22
C PHE A 165 9.55 -22.71 1.02
N ASP A 166 9.62 -24.04 1.23
CA ASP A 166 9.83 -25.01 0.16
C ASP A 166 8.49 -25.61 -0.32
N THR A 167 7.45 -25.52 0.49
CA THR A 167 6.13 -26.09 0.22
C THR A 167 5.12 -25.01 -0.19
N PRO A 168 4.82 -24.80 -1.49
CA PRO A 168 3.79 -23.87 -1.92
C PRO A 168 2.41 -24.21 -1.34
N LEU A 169 1.68 -23.18 -0.91
CA LEU A 169 0.30 -23.32 -0.47
C LEU A 169 -0.60 -23.47 -1.70
N ALA A 170 -0.99 -24.72 -2.04
CA ALA A 170 -1.72 -25.07 -3.23
C ALA A 170 -2.77 -26.17 -2.98
N GLY A 171 -3.59 -26.45 -3.98
CA GLY A 171 -4.62 -27.49 -3.93
C GLY A 171 -5.61 -27.30 -2.80
N LYS A 172 -5.97 -28.38 -2.11
CA LYS A 172 -6.96 -28.36 -1.01
C LYS A 172 -6.57 -27.46 0.18
N ALA A 173 -5.26 -27.30 0.45
CA ALA A 173 -4.79 -26.43 1.52
C ALA A 173 -5.02 -24.94 1.21
N LEU A 174 -5.14 -24.58 -0.07
CA LEU A 174 -5.46 -23.24 -0.53
C LEU A 174 -6.98 -22.95 -0.47
N GLU A 175 -7.84 -23.96 -0.60
CA GLU A 175 -9.29 -23.78 -0.76
C GLU A 175 -9.95 -22.82 0.26
N PRO A 176 -9.67 -22.87 1.56
CA PRO A 176 -10.27 -21.93 2.52
C PRO A 176 -9.80 -20.48 2.34
N TRP A 177 -8.60 -20.29 1.77
CA TRP A 177 -7.87 -19.02 1.77
C TRP A 177 -7.73 -18.39 0.38
N GLY A 178 -8.12 -19.09 -0.70
CA GLY A 178 -7.85 -18.69 -2.07
C GLY A 178 -8.32 -17.27 -2.39
N ASP A 179 -9.57 -16.94 -2.06
CA ASP A 179 -10.12 -15.60 -2.32
C ASP A 179 -9.41 -14.51 -1.49
N LEU A 180 -9.09 -14.81 -0.21
CA LEU A 180 -8.39 -13.88 0.66
C LEU A 180 -6.98 -13.60 0.11
N LEU A 181 -6.24 -14.64 -0.20
CA LEU A 181 -4.87 -14.54 -0.71
C LEU A 181 -4.82 -13.91 -2.12
N GLU A 182 -5.85 -14.10 -2.92
CA GLU A 182 -5.97 -13.41 -4.20
C GLU A 182 -6.03 -11.89 -4.01
N LEU A 183 -6.79 -11.39 -3.03
CA LEU A 183 -6.84 -9.96 -2.71
C LEU A 183 -5.47 -9.44 -2.25
N VAL A 184 -4.70 -10.23 -1.49
CA VAL A 184 -3.30 -9.90 -1.12
C VAL A 184 -2.40 -9.88 -2.35
N ARG A 185 -2.54 -10.83 -3.26
CA ARG A 185 -1.75 -10.91 -4.50
C ARG A 185 -1.93 -9.67 -5.38
N TRP A 186 -3.09 -9.01 -5.31
CA TRP A 186 -3.37 -7.76 -6.04
C TRP A 186 -2.84 -6.51 -5.37
N ALA A 187 -2.24 -6.59 -4.19
CA ALA A 187 -1.60 -5.46 -3.53
C ALA A 187 -0.58 -4.77 -4.47
N PRO A 188 -0.52 -3.43 -4.49
CA PRO A 188 0.53 -2.73 -5.23
C PRO A 188 1.86 -2.79 -4.49
N SER A 189 2.95 -2.62 -5.24
CA SER A 189 4.29 -2.49 -4.67
C SER A 189 5.18 -1.60 -5.52
N ALA A 190 6.27 -1.12 -4.95
CA ALA A 190 7.28 -0.36 -5.65
C ALA A 190 7.78 -1.15 -6.88
N VAL A 191 7.62 -0.55 -8.06
CA VAL A 191 7.98 -1.15 -9.37
C VAL A 191 7.40 -2.57 -9.56
N ASN A 192 6.26 -2.86 -8.91
CA ASN A 192 5.56 -4.15 -8.94
C ASN A 192 6.41 -5.35 -8.48
N LYS A 193 7.30 -5.15 -7.53
CA LYS A 193 8.23 -6.19 -7.02
C LYS A 193 7.56 -7.29 -6.22
N GLN A 194 6.46 -7.00 -5.54
CA GLN A 194 5.70 -7.96 -4.72
C GLN A 194 6.63 -8.71 -3.74
N PRO A 195 7.26 -7.98 -2.79
CA PRO A 195 8.33 -8.53 -1.96
C PRO A 195 7.84 -9.44 -0.84
N TRP A 196 6.54 -9.54 -0.61
CA TRP A 196 5.94 -10.34 0.45
C TRP A 196 6.01 -11.84 0.17
N ARG A 197 6.23 -12.60 1.23
CA ARG A 197 6.07 -14.06 1.29
C ARG A 197 5.28 -14.38 2.54
N LEU A 198 4.24 -15.19 2.38
CA LEU A 198 3.37 -15.60 3.48
C LEU A 198 3.53 -17.10 3.70
N VAL A 199 3.77 -17.49 4.94
CA VAL A 199 3.81 -18.90 5.34
C VAL A 199 2.62 -19.18 6.27
N LEU A 200 1.75 -20.08 5.89
CA LEU A 200 0.69 -20.63 6.74
C LEU A 200 1.24 -21.79 7.55
N ARG A 201 1.33 -21.60 8.88
CA ARG A 201 1.78 -22.64 9.82
C ARG A 201 0.97 -22.56 11.10
N ASP A 202 0.57 -23.69 11.63
CA ASP A 202 -0.23 -23.81 12.86
C ASP A 202 -1.51 -22.92 12.87
N GLY A 203 -2.13 -22.72 11.68
CA GLY A 203 -3.30 -21.87 11.50
C GLY A 203 -3.02 -20.35 11.44
N LEU A 204 -1.77 -19.95 11.54
CA LEU A 204 -1.32 -18.55 11.54
C LEU A 204 -0.64 -18.19 10.22
N PHE A 205 -0.82 -16.96 9.77
CA PHE A 205 -0.14 -16.43 8.59
C PHE A 205 1.07 -15.58 9.00
N HIS A 206 2.26 -16.01 8.63
CA HIS A 206 3.52 -15.34 8.93
C HIS A 206 4.00 -14.57 7.70
N PHE A 207 4.17 -13.27 7.84
CA PHE A 207 4.59 -12.35 6.79
C PHE A 207 6.10 -12.16 6.81
N TYR A 208 6.73 -12.39 5.69
CA TYR A 208 8.17 -12.21 5.47
C TYR A 208 8.41 -11.28 4.29
N LEU A 209 9.36 -10.37 4.46
CA LEU A 209 9.89 -9.51 3.43
C LEU A 209 11.07 -10.19 2.75
N ARG A 210 11.00 -10.35 1.44
CA ARG A 210 12.14 -10.70 0.61
C ARG A 210 12.83 -9.43 0.13
N HIS A 211 14.03 -9.16 0.65
CA HIS A 211 14.77 -7.96 0.32
C HIS A 211 15.36 -7.97 -1.10
N ASP A 212 15.20 -6.84 -1.80
CA ASP A 212 15.94 -6.46 -2.98
C ASP A 212 16.82 -5.24 -2.66
N LYS A 213 17.94 -5.07 -3.37
CA LYS A 213 18.83 -3.91 -3.20
C LYS A 213 18.22 -2.64 -3.79
N GLY A 214 18.53 -1.47 -3.20
CA GLY A 214 18.19 -0.15 -3.76
C GLY A 214 16.82 0.41 -3.35
N TYR A 215 16.17 -0.15 -2.35
CA TYR A 215 14.85 0.29 -1.87
C TYR A 215 14.89 1.05 -0.54
N ILE A 216 16.05 1.22 0.05
CA ILE A 216 16.25 1.94 1.31
C ILE A 216 16.92 3.28 1.04
N GLY A 217 16.38 4.35 1.61
CA GLY A 217 16.93 5.69 1.54
C GLY A 217 16.55 6.53 2.74
N GLU A 218 17.44 7.45 3.15
CA GLU A 218 17.23 8.27 4.35
C GLU A 218 15.89 9.03 4.33
N ALA A 219 15.55 9.65 3.21
CA ALA A 219 14.35 10.46 3.06
C ALA A 219 13.07 9.65 2.85
N VAL A 220 13.18 8.42 2.33
CA VAL A 220 12.03 7.57 1.96
C VAL A 220 11.81 6.42 2.93
N GLY A 221 12.81 6.07 3.75
CA GLY A 221 12.79 4.86 4.55
C GLY A 221 13.02 3.60 3.72
N ASP A 222 12.41 2.51 4.11
CA ASP A 222 12.43 1.24 3.40
C ASP A 222 11.13 1.06 2.60
N LEU A 223 11.20 1.28 1.29
CA LEU A 223 10.04 1.15 0.39
C LEU A 223 9.47 -0.27 0.37
N GLN A 224 10.29 -1.29 0.61
CA GLN A 224 9.80 -2.66 0.66
C GLN A 224 9.08 -2.97 1.98
N LYS A 225 9.44 -2.32 3.09
CA LYS A 225 8.65 -2.37 4.33
C LYS A 225 7.30 -1.66 4.17
N ILE A 226 7.25 -0.59 3.38
CA ILE A 226 5.98 0.02 2.97
C ILE A 226 5.14 -0.98 2.17
N ASP A 227 5.74 -1.68 1.20
CA ASP A 227 5.05 -2.71 0.42
C ASP A 227 4.52 -3.85 1.31
N MET A 228 5.24 -4.20 2.40
CA MET A 228 4.75 -5.17 3.39
C MET A 228 3.51 -4.64 4.13
N GLY A 229 3.51 -3.38 4.52
CA GLY A 229 2.34 -2.72 5.11
C GLY A 229 1.14 -2.72 4.17
N ILE A 230 1.36 -2.47 2.89
CA ILE A 230 0.32 -2.55 1.85
C ILE A 230 -0.26 -3.97 1.76
N ALA A 231 0.60 -5.00 1.68
CA ALA A 231 0.15 -6.39 1.60
C ALA A 231 -0.60 -6.83 2.86
N LEU A 232 -0.12 -6.41 4.05
CA LEU A 232 -0.79 -6.67 5.33
C LEU A 232 -2.15 -5.97 5.40
N SER A 233 -2.27 -4.74 4.91
CA SER A 233 -3.55 -4.02 4.80
C SER A 233 -4.55 -4.77 3.93
N HIS A 234 -4.11 -5.28 2.77
CA HIS A 234 -4.94 -6.11 1.90
C HIS A 234 -5.41 -7.39 2.61
N PHE A 235 -4.52 -8.04 3.36
CA PHE A 235 -4.87 -9.25 4.11
C PHE A 235 -5.92 -8.98 5.18
N VAL A 236 -5.71 -7.95 6.00
CA VAL A 236 -6.65 -7.54 7.07
C VAL A 236 -8.02 -7.17 6.49
N LEU A 237 -8.04 -6.40 5.41
CA LEU A 237 -9.28 -6.04 4.72
C LEU A 237 -9.97 -7.27 4.12
N ALA A 238 -9.22 -8.18 3.49
CA ALA A 238 -9.75 -9.40 2.91
C ALA A 238 -10.35 -10.34 3.97
N ALA A 239 -9.69 -10.46 5.13
CA ALA A 239 -10.22 -11.21 6.26
C ALA A 239 -11.56 -10.63 6.75
N ARG A 240 -11.61 -9.33 6.98
CA ARG A 240 -12.84 -8.63 7.40
C ARG A 240 -13.98 -8.74 6.38
N ILE A 241 -13.67 -8.70 5.08
CA ILE A 241 -14.66 -8.93 4.01
C ILE A 241 -15.25 -10.34 4.09
N LYS A 242 -14.48 -11.32 4.56
CA LYS A 242 -14.95 -12.71 4.80
C LYS A 242 -15.64 -12.89 6.16
N GLY A 243 -15.75 -11.84 6.97
CA GLY A 243 -16.35 -11.90 8.31
C GLY A 243 -15.41 -12.48 9.37
N LEU A 244 -14.10 -12.49 9.12
CA LEU A 244 -13.08 -12.92 10.07
C LEU A 244 -12.46 -11.72 10.77
N GLU A 245 -12.04 -11.90 12.03
CA GLU A 245 -11.34 -10.87 12.81
C GLU A 245 -9.83 -11.14 12.82
N PRO A 246 -9.02 -10.35 12.08
CA PRO A 246 -7.58 -10.51 12.06
C PRO A 246 -6.91 -9.84 13.26
N THR A 247 -6.08 -10.60 13.97
CA THR A 247 -5.19 -10.10 15.04
C THR A 247 -3.75 -10.14 14.54
N VAL A 248 -3.08 -8.98 14.51
CA VAL A 248 -1.69 -8.85 14.06
C VAL A 248 -0.76 -8.79 15.27
N THR A 249 0.29 -9.60 15.26
CA THR A 249 1.31 -9.64 16.31
C THR A 249 2.72 -9.61 15.70
N ILE A 250 3.72 -9.24 16.53
CA ILE A 250 5.14 -9.26 16.16
C ILE A 250 5.82 -10.35 17.00
N ILE A 251 5.46 -11.62 16.74
CA ILE A 251 6.04 -12.78 17.41
C ILE A 251 6.60 -13.70 16.32
N ASP A 252 7.92 -13.67 16.18
CA ASP A 252 8.62 -14.47 15.16
C ASP A 252 8.46 -15.96 15.49
N PRO A 253 7.87 -16.76 14.57
CA PRO A 253 7.69 -18.19 14.74
C PRO A 253 9.01 -18.97 14.55
N ALA A 254 10.12 -18.30 14.29
CA ALA A 254 11.43 -18.87 14.02
C ALA A 254 11.41 -19.94 12.89
N ILE A 255 10.62 -19.71 11.84
CA ILE A 255 10.65 -20.57 10.64
C ILE A 255 11.99 -20.35 9.93
N PRO A 256 12.77 -21.42 9.66
CA PRO A 256 14.00 -21.28 8.91
C PRO A 256 13.75 -20.58 7.57
N ALA A 257 14.29 -19.39 7.41
CA ALA A 257 14.03 -18.55 6.24
C ALA A 257 15.25 -18.54 5.30
N PRO A 258 15.04 -18.55 3.96
CA PRO A 258 16.11 -18.37 3.00
C PRO A 258 16.86 -17.05 3.21
N PRO A 259 18.13 -16.94 2.81
CA PRO A 259 18.90 -15.71 2.90
C PRO A 259 18.17 -14.51 2.25
N GLY A 260 18.18 -13.36 2.92
CA GLY A 260 17.52 -12.14 2.45
C GLY A 260 16.02 -12.06 2.78
N MET A 261 15.49 -12.97 3.57
CA MET A 261 14.15 -12.86 4.16
C MET A 261 14.22 -12.22 5.54
N GLU A 262 13.26 -11.35 5.82
CA GLU A 262 13.05 -10.72 7.14
C GLU A 262 11.62 -10.98 7.60
N TYR A 263 11.45 -11.48 8.82
CA TYR A 263 10.13 -11.60 9.43
C TYR A 263 9.53 -10.21 9.73
N ILE A 264 8.25 -10.04 9.46
CA ILE A 264 7.54 -8.76 9.65
C ILE A 264 6.42 -8.90 10.68
N ALA A 265 5.49 -9.81 10.48
CA ALA A 265 4.32 -9.94 11.36
C ALA A 265 3.69 -11.32 11.24
N THR A 266 2.88 -11.66 12.24
CA THR A 266 2.01 -12.83 12.26
C THR A 266 0.55 -12.37 12.34
N VAL A 267 -0.34 -13.01 11.57
CA VAL A 267 -1.77 -12.75 11.61
C VAL A 267 -2.52 -14.01 11.98
N GLU A 268 -3.29 -13.92 13.05
CA GLU A 268 -4.29 -14.89 13.48
C GLU A 268 -5.67 -14.47 12.97
N LEU A 269 -6.47 -15.44 12.55
CA LEU A 269 -7.85 -15.22 12.11
C LEU A 269 -8.81 -15.96 13.03
N SER A 270 -9.77 -15.25 13.61
CA SER A 270 -10.84 -15.78 14.46
C SER A 270 -12.23 -15.58 13.86
#